data_a969cff73043c6ff41bba61439155dd0
#
_entry.id   a969cff73043c6ff41bba61439155dd0
#
_cell.length_a   1.000
_cell.length_b   1.000
_cell.length_c   1.000
_cell.angle_alpha   90.00
_cell.angle_beta   90.00
_cell.angle_gamma   90.00
#
_symmetry.space_group_name_H-M   'P 1'
#
loop_
_entity.id
_entity.type
_entity.pdbx_description
1 polymer ?
#
loop_
_entity_poly.entity_id
_entity_poly.type
_entity_poly.pdbx_seq_one_letter_code
_entity_poly.pdbx_strand_id
1 'polypeptide(L)' 'YSAEIKYDRLEKIKEDEVTIELLKKYKLIKSKTKKVKVIGPCTIKSKKVIKDMSCTKSVIEHLKK' A
#
# COMPACT_ATOMS: atom_id res chain seq x y z
N TYR A 1 -1.26 -15.29 6.49
CA TYR A 1 -1.60 -14.06 7.21
C TYR A 1 -1.92 -12.94 6.25
N SER A 2 -2.86 -12.13 6.61
CA SER A 2 -3.17 -10.91 5.87
C SER A 2 -2.87 -9.71 6.75
N ALA A 3 -2.54 -8.61 6.13
CA ALA A 3 -2.25 -7.38 6.85
C ALA A 3 -2.97 -6.22 6.18
N GLU A 4 -3.32 -5.23 6.98
CA GLU A 4 -3.89 -4.00 6.46
C GLU A 4 -2.88 -2.89 6.68
N ILE A 5 -2.73 -2.04 5.68
CA ILE A 5 -1.81 -0.91 5.75
C ILE A 5 -2.52 0.32 5.22
N LYS A 6 -2.29 1.44 5.88
CA LYS A 6 -2.88 2.71 5.44
C LYS A 6 -2.11 3.25 4.24
N TYR A 7 -2.83 3.85 3.29
CA TYR A 7 -2.20 4.44 2.12
C TYR A 7 -1.12 5.47 2.51
N ASP A 8 -1.33 6.17 3.62
CA ASP A 8 -0.37 7.16 4.09
C ASP A 8 0.99 6.56 4.40
N ARG A 9 1.00 5.30 4.79
CA ARG A 9 2.28 4.62 5.09
C ARG A 9 3.13 4.45 3.85
N LEU A 10 2.50 4.44 2.68
CA LEU A 10 3.22 4.29 1.42
C LEU A 10 4.07 5.51 1.10
N GLU A 11 3.83 6.63 1.76
CA GLU A 11 4.64 7.83 1.59
C GLU A 11 6.11 7.57 1.94
N LYS A 12 6.36 6.63 2.82
CA LYS A 12 7.73 6.27 3.20
C LYS A 12 8.48 5.56 2.08
N ILE A 13 7.74 5.00 1.14
CA ILE A 13 8.32 4.28 0.01
C ILE A 13 8.63 5.30 -1.08
N LYS A 14 9.88 5.33 -1.51
CA LYS A 14 10.31 6.29 -2.55
C LYS A 14 9.98 5.82 -3.95
N GLU A 15 9.77 4.51 -4.12
CA GLU A 15 9.42 3.98 -5.42
C GLU A 15 7.97 4.29 -5.76
N ASP A 16 7.70 4.50 -7.07
CA ASP A 16 6.34 4.71 -7.54
C ASP A 16 5.52 3.42 -7.50
N GLU A 17 6.19 2.28 -7.63
CA GLU A 17 5.53 0.98 -7.61
C GLU A 17 5.68 0.34 -6.24
N VAL A 18 4.56 -0.09 -5.69
CA VAL A 18 4.51 -0.71 -4.36
C VAL A 18 4.20 -2.19 -4.50
N THR A 19 5.06 -3.02 -3.94
CA THR A 19 4.86 -4.46 -3.93
C THR A 19 4.95 -4.96 -2.49
N ILE A 20 4.52 -6.20 -2.29
CA ILE A 20 4.59 -6.81 -0.97
C ILE A 20 6.05 -6.88 -0.50
N GLU A 21 6.96 -7.14 -1.43
CA GLU A 21 8.38 -7.21 -1.10
C GLU A 21 8.91 -5.88 -0.57
N LEU A 22 8.50 -4.78 -1.18
CA LEU A 22 8.91 -3.46 -0.70
C LEU A 22 8.37 -3.19 0.69
N LEU A 23 7.14 -3.59 0.96
CA LEU A 23 6.55 -3.41 2.27
C LEU A 23 7.33 -4.19 3.33
N LYS A 24 7.77 -5.39 3.00
CA LYS A 24 8.59 -6.18 3.90
C LYS A 24 9.96 -5.54 4.11
N LYS A 25 10.54 -5.02 3.03
CA LYS A 25 11.83 -4.35 3.08
C LYS A 25 11.79 -3.13 3.99
N TYR A 26 10.70 -2.38 3.93
CA TYR A 26 10.51 -1.20 4.76
C TYR A 26 9.95 -1.53 6.14
N LYS A 27 9.73 -2.81 6.41
CA LYS A 27 9.20 -3.30 7.68
C LYS A 27 7.82 -2.74 8.02
N LEU A 28 7.05 -2.45 7.00
CA LEU A 28 5.68 -1.99 7.16
C LEU A 28 4.73 -3.15 7.45
N ILE A 29 5.12 -4.35 7.05
CA ILE A 29 4.37 -5.57 7.30
C ILE A 29 5.32 -6.67 7.76
N LYS A 30 4.75 -7.72 8.33
CA LYS A 30 5.55 -8.85 8.79
C LYS A 30 6.02 -9.70 7.60
N SER A 31 7.18 -10.33 7.73
CA SER A 31 7.73 -11.17 6.67
C SER A 31 6.84 -12.37 6.34
N LYS A 32 6.00 -12.79 7.28
CA LYS A 32 5.08 -13.90 7.08
C LYS A 32 3.80 -13.50 6.36
N THR A 33 3.59 -12.21 6.14
CA THR A 33 2.37 -11.72 5.50
C THR A 33 2.32 -12.18 4.04
N LYS A 34 1.22 -12.80 3.65
CA LYS A 34 1.02 -13.25 2.27
C LYS A 34 0.10 -12.33 1.49
N LYS A 35 -0.82 -11.68 2.18
CA LYS A 35 -1.76 -10.76 1.54
C LYS A 35 -1.75 -9.43 2.26
N VAL A 36 -1.85 -8.37 1.50
CA VAL A 36 -1.88 -7.02 2.06
C VAL A 36 -3.08 -6.28 1.48
N LYS A 37 -3.77 -5.56 2.34
CA LYS A 37 -4.90 -4.73 1.94
C LYS A 37 -4.56 -3.28 2.25
N VAL A 38 -4.65 -2.43 1.24
CA VAL A 38 -4.40 -1.00 1.42
C VAL A 38 -5.73 -0.31 1.70
N ILE A 39 -5.77 0.46 2.78
CA ILE A 39 -6.98 1.15 3.21
C ILE A 39 -6.77 2.66 3.21
N GLY A 40 -7.84 3.40 3.10
CA GLY A 40 -7.81 4.86 3.24
C GLY A 40 -7.86 5.28 4.70
N PRO A 41 -7.87 6.57 4.96
CA PRO A 41 -7.95 7.67 4.00
C PRO A 41 -6.65 7.93 3.25
N CYS A 42 -6.80 8.53 2.06
CA CYS A 42 -5.66 8.87 1.21
C CYS A 42 -5.32 10.34 1.43
N THR A 43 -4.43 10.61 2.37
CA THR A 43 -4.06 11.99 2.71
C THR A 43 -2.84 12.49 1.94
N ILE A 44 -2.06 11.57 1.38
CA ILE A 44 -0.89 11.97 0.60
C ILE A 44 -1.29 12.26 -0.85
N LYS A 45 -0.61 13.21 -1.46
CA LYS A 45 -0.87 13.59 -2.83
C LYS A 45 -0.18 12.68 -3.85
N SER A 46 0.83 11.98 -3.43
CA SER A 46 1.57 11.07 -4.30
C SER A 46 0.71 9.90 -4.73
N LYS A 47 0.80 9.54 -6.00
CA LYS A 47 0.11 8.37 -6.53
C LYS A 47 1.09 7.23 -6.61
N LYS A 48 0.73 6.11 -6.01
CA LYS A 48 1.56 4.91 -6.04
C LYS A 48 0.85 3.82 -6.83
N VAL A 49 1.62 3.07 -7.60
CA VAL A 49 1.09 1.90 -8.30
C VAL A 49 1.15 0.73 -7.33
N ILE A 50 0.00 0.12 -7.07
CA ILE A 50 -0.08 -1.00 -6.14
C ILE A 50 -0.22 -2.29 -6.93
N LYS A 51 0.68 -3.23 -6.67
CA LYS A 51 0.66 -4.53 -7.32
C LYS A 51 0.58 -5.65 -6.30
N ASP A 52 -0.11 -6.72 -6.67
CA ASP A 52 -0.24 -7.93 -5.86
C ASP A 52 -0.87 -7.70 -4.50
N MET A 53 -1.64 -6.62 -4.39
CA MET A 53 -2.30 -6.26 -3.13
C MET A 53 -3.71 -5.79 -3.42
N SER A 54 -4.57 -5.95 -2.42
CA SER A 54 -5.94 -5.46 -2.50
C SER A 54 -5.99 -4.01 -2.04
N CYS A 55 -6.94 -3.27 -2.59
CA CYS A 55 -7.16 -1.87 -2.21
C CYS A 55 -8.63 -1.68 -1.91
N THR A 56 -8.94 -0.79 -0.98
CA THR A 56 -10.32 -0.42 -0.73
C THR A 56 -10.79 0.52 -1.84
N LYS A 57 -12.09 0.67 -1.94
CA LYS A 57 -12.67 1.55 -2.95
C LYS A 57 -12.13 2.98 -2.85
N SER A 58 -11.94 3.48 -1.64
CA SER A 58 -11.40 4.84 -1.43
C SER A 58 -10.02 4.99 -2.06
N VAL A 59 -9.17 3.99 -1.90
CA VAL A 59 -7.82 4.01 -2.47
C VAL A 59 -7.90 3.94 -3.99
N ILE A 60 -8.76 3.06 -4.50
CA ILE A 60 -8.93 2.91 -5.94
C ILE A 60 -9.40 4.20 -6.58
N GLU A 61 -10.36 4.88 -5.97
CA GLU A 61 -10.86 6.16 -6.48
C GLU A 61 -9.78 7.23 -6.47
N HIS A 62 -8.97 7.25 -5.40
CA HIS A 62 -7.86 8.20 -5.31
C HIS A 62 -6.86 7.99 -6.44
N LEU A 63 -6.56 6.74 -6.77
CA LEU A 63 -5.59 6.43 -7.82
C LEU A 63 -6.11 6.70 -9.22
N LYS A 64 -7.41 6.72 -9.40
CA LYS A 64 -8.02 7.01 -10.70
C LYS A 64 -8.06 8.50 -11.05
N LYS A 65 -7.90 9.35 -10.08
CA LYS A 65 -7.98 10.81 -10.32
C LYS A 65 -6.72 11.36 -11.01
#